data_c403a5f7dfc86ffe4dad6a1f3898f474
#
_entry.id   c403a5f7dfc86ffe4dad6a1f3898f474
#
_cell.length_a   1.000
_cell.length_b   1.000
_cell.length_c   1.000
_cell.angle_alpha   90.00
_cell.angle_beta   90.00
_cell.angle_gamma   90.00
#
_symmetry.space_group_name_H-M   'P 1'
#
loop_
_entity.id
_entity.type
_entity.pdbx_description
1 polymer ?
#
loop_
_entity_poly.entity_id
_entity_poly.type
_entity_poly.pdbx_seq_one_letter_code
_entity_poly.pdbx_strand_id
1 'polypeptide(L)'
;MKTVTPFGTWPSVITPAGVSGRLRLADARATSSGWVWLENRKDGAYFVQRSGDQLEEMCLPVSPRGGLAYGGGEFDCRATRLVYCGKDGCLHIRMEGEPVFRAIPLPAGSTSSPTISADGQLALFLHSDGVIDSIGLVSLAGDRWPIRLVQGADFYMQPCWHPSGNWIAWVEWNAPAMPWDASLLKLAAFSRGEETPEPGVIIAGDASTPVFQPEFSPNGRSLSYITGSGDTDELVLYDLGSGEKRILLRGKYLLPPAWVMGMRTYGWDSSSASLFIIIQNGDGTGSRVARISVSSGEMEMLDLSPYTNFSQLVPSPEHPGFVCFASSAMLSSSLVEWREGSFHELRPGLSIPVSADDISIPEPVSWANPDGSIVHGLYYPPKNPRCTAAGLPPAIIQIHGGPTAAAEATFSLETSYFTSRGYAVLAVNYRGSTGYGRYYQQSLNGQWGEYDVEDVLQGTRFLVENHLADPQHLVIKGSSAGGYTLLNALIREPELFRAAICSYPVANLHTILEETFKFEAHYYDSLIGPYPAEKWKYDAWSPIQRIAALRTPMLLFHGDADPVVPRSQSDEIARALEQNRVPFQYQVFPGEGHGWKQSETIETYYRMIDDFLLRQLIHG
;
A
#
# COMPACT_ATOMS: atom_id res chain seq x y z
N MET A 1 -27.08 -29.80 -8.86
CA MET A 1 -26.48 -30.38 -7.67
C MET A 1 -24.98 -30.16 -7.69
N LYS A 2 -24.35 -29.85 -6.57
CA LYS A 2 -22.90 -29.78 -6.46
C LYS A 2 -22.30 -31.19 -6.42
N THR A 3 -21.14 -31.38 -7.04
CA THR A 3 -20.37 -32.61 -6.95
C THR A 3 -19.66 -32.69 -5.60
N VAL A 4 -19.75 -33.83 -4.92
CA VAL A 4 -18.99 -34.09 -3.70
C VAL A 4 -17.54 -34.39 -4.10
N THR A 5 -16.62 -33.54 -3.76
CA THR A 5 -15.19 -33.62 -4.13
C THR A 5 -14.37 -33.23 -2.90
N PRO A 6 -13.28 -33.93 -2.57
CA PRO A 6 -12.44 -33.57 -1.42
C PRO A 6 -11.99 -32.14 -1.47
N PHE A 7 -11.89 -31.49 -0.30
CA PHE A 7 -11.28 -30.17 -0.18
C PHE A 7 -9.86 -30.15 -0.76
N GLY A 8 -9.41 -29.01 -1.24
CA GLY A 8 -8.08 -28.82 -1.86
C GLY A 8 -7.96 -29.34 -3.31
N THR A 9 -8.99 -30.05 -3.81
CA THR A 9 -8.97 -30.63 -5.18
C THR A 9 -10.09 -30.10 -6.09
N TRP A 10 -10.80 -29.05 -5.68
CA TRP A 10 -11.91 -28.52 -6.46
C TRP A 10 -11.41 -27.81 -7.73
N PRO A 11 -11.99 -28.12 -8.91
CA PRO A 11 -11.65 -27.40 -10.13
C PRO A 11 -12.10 -25.93 -10.05
N SER A 12 -11.19 -25.02 -10.34
CA SER A 12 -11.42 -23.58 -10.28
C SER A 12 -11.33 -22.92 -11.65
N VAL A 13 -12.14 -21.88 -11.88
CA VAL A 13 -12.04 -20.99 -13.05
C VAL A 13 -10.91 -19.99 -12.90
N ILE A 14 -10.44 -19.74 -11.67
CA ILE A 14 -9.32 -18.86 -11.37
C ILE A 14 -8.02 -19.64 -11.54
N THR A 15 -7.41 -19.53 -12.70
CA THR A 15 -6.16 -20.24 -13.05
C THR A 15 -4.92 -19.41 -12.69
N PRO A 16 -3.72 -20.01 -12.58
CA PRO A 16 -2.46 -19.27 -12.43
C PRO A 16 -2.27 -18.20 -13.51
N ALA A 17 -2.56 -18.54 -14.77
CA ALA A 17 -2.50 -17.58 -15.88
C ALA A 17 -3.53 -16.43 -15.74
N GLY A 18 -4.73 -16.72 -15.22
CA GLY A 18 -5.74 -15.71 -14.94
C GLY A 18 -5.31 -14.71 -13.86
N VAL A 19 -4.61 -15.18 -12.83
CA VAL A 19 -4.06 -14.29 -11.79
C VAL A 19 -2.92 -13.43 -12.34
N SER A 20 -2.10 -13.96 -13.24
CA SER A 20 -0.93 -13.28 -13.80
C SER A 20 -1.27 -12.15 -14.78
N GLY A 21 -2.41 -12.24 -15.48
CA GLY A 21 -2.81 -11.31 -16.54
C GLY A 21 -3.59 -10.07 -16.10
N ARG A 22 -3.62 -9.74 -14.82
CA ARG A 22 -4.45 -8.66 -14.27
C ARG A 22 -4.00 -7.26 -14.71
N LEU A 23 -4.99 -6.41 -15.02
CA LEU A 23 -4.83 -4.96 -15.11
C LEU A 23 -4.60 -4.38 -13.71
N ARG A 24 -3.66 -3.44 -13.57
CA ARG A 24 -3.48 -2.64 -12.35
C ARG A 24 -3.64 -1.17 -12.68
N LEU A 25 -4.64 -0.55 -12.10
CA LEU A 25 -4.83 0.90 -12.09
C LEU A 25 -3.93 1.48 -10.98
N ALA A 26 -3.08 2.46 -11.31
CA ALA A 26 -2.07 2.95 -10.39
C ALA A 26 -2.41 4.32 -9.81
N ASP A 27 -2.75 5.29 -10.63
CA ASP A 27 -3.02 6.67 -10.23
C ASP A 27 -3.92 7.37 -11.25
N ALA A 28 -4.59 8.45 -10.86
CA ALA A 28 -5.46 9.26 -11.72
C ALA A 28 -5.28 10.76 -11.45
N ARG A 29 -5.52 11.58 -12.46
CA ARG A 29 -5.53 13.05 -12.39
C ARG A 29 -6.67 13.62 -13.21
N ALA A 30 -7.10 14.82 -12.83
CA ALA A 30 -8.02 15.62 -13.62
C ALA A 30 -7.27 16.36 -14.75
N THR A 31 -7.94 16.46 -15.91
CA THR A 31 -7.53 17.32 -17.04
C THR A 31 -8.55 18.44 -17.23
N SER A 32 -8.32 19.35 -18.16
CA SER A 32 -9.31 20.39 -18.53
C SER A 32 -10.54 19.84 -19.26
N SER A 33 -10.55 18.56 -19.66
CA SER A 33 -11.64 17.97 -20.44
C SER A 33 -12.12 16.62 -19.90
N GLY A 34 -11.62 16.20 -18.74
CA GLY A 34 -11.97 14.92 -18.13
C GLY A 34 -10.86 14.36 -17.25
N TRP A 35 -10.45 13.13 -17.50
CA TRP A 35 -9.58 12.37 -16.61
C TRP A 35 -8.44 11.69 -17.37
N VAL A 36 -7.28 11.58 -16.71
CA VAL A 36 -6.17 10.75 -17.18
C VAL A 36 -5.76 9.81 -16.04
N TRP A 37 -5.46 8.56 -16.39
CA TRP A 37 -5.01 7.57 -15.41
C TRP A 37 -3.88 6.69 -15.96
N LEU A 38 -3.13 6.08 -15.05
CA LEU A 38 -2.03 5.17 -15.36
C LEU A 38 -2.52 3.71 -15.23
N GLU A 39 -2.36 2.94 -16.31
CA GLU A 39 -2.60 1.51 -16.36
C GLU A 39 -1.28 0.75 -16.47
N ASN A 40 -1.07 -0.22 -15.59
CA ASN A 40 -0.04 -1.24 -15.78
C ASN A 40 -0.71 -2.50 -16.32
N ARG A 41 -0.33 -2.90 -17.53
CA ARG A 41 -0.82 -4.06 -18.26
C ARG A 41 0.32 -5.07 -18.44
N LYS A 42 0.01 -6.28 -18.92
CA LYS A 42 1.03 -7.33 -19.17
C LYS A 42 2.14 -6.88 -20.12
N ASP A 43 1.80 -6.05 -21.10
CA ASP A 43 2.68 -5.59 -22.18
C ASP A 43 3.33 -4.22 -21.92
N GLY A 44 2.99 -3.55 -20.82
CA GLY A 44 3.59 -2.26 -20.45
C GLY A 44 2.70 -1.35 -19.62
N ALA A 45 3.16 -0.12 -19.45
CA ALA A 45 2.43 0.95 -18.78
C ALA A 45 1.89 1.95 -19.79
N TYR A 46 0.66 2.44 -19.57
CA TYR A 46 -0.05 3.33 -20.47
C TYR A 46 -0.74 4.44 -19.69
N PHE A 47 -0.64 5.67 -20.17
CA PHE A 47 -1.61 6.69 -19.80
C PHE A 47 -2.84 6.58 -20.70
N VAL A 48 -4.00 6.54 -20.08
CA VAL A 48 -5.29 6.56 -20.75
C VAL A 48 -6.00 7.84 -20.37
N GLN A 49 -6.37 8.66 -21.36
CA GLN A 49 -7.12 9.89 -21.16
C GLN A 49 -8.56 9.70 -21.64
N ARG A 50 -9.52 10.14 -20.84
CA ARG A 50 -10.92 10.23 -21.20
C ARG A 50 -11.36 11.68 -21.27
N SER A 51 -11.89 12.07 -22.43
CA SER A 51 -12.49 13.39 -22.68
C SER A 51 -13.90 13.19 -23.22
N GLY A 52 -14.92 13.36 -22.37
CA GLY A 52 -16.27 12.93 -22.68
C GLY A 52 -16.34 11.42 -22.95
N ASP A 53 -16.80 11.03 -24.15
CA ASP A 53 -16.88 9.61 -24.57
C ASP A 53 -15.62 9.13 -25.31
N GLN A 54 -14.66 9.99 -25.55
CA GLN A 54 -13.43 9.63 -26.25
C GLN A 54 -12.38 9.12 -25.28
N LEU A 55 -11.72 8.00 -25.66
CA LEU A 55 -10.58 7.42 -24.97
C LEU A 55 -9.35 7.53 -25.86
N GLU A 56 -8.28 8.09 -25.33
CA GLU A 56 -6.97 8.18 -25.98
C GLU A 56 -5.94 7.40 -25.15
N GLU A 57 -5.23 6.47 -25.78
CA GLU A 57 -4.08 5.81 -25.16
C GLU A 57 -2.80 6.52 -25.59
N MET A 58 -1.98 6.89 -24.63
CA MET A 58 -0.71 7.58 -24.88
C MET A 58 0.44 6.58 -24.88
N CYS A 59 1.17 6.53 -26.00
CA CYS A 59 2.40 5.74 -26.08
C CYS A 59 3.51 6.42 -25.26
N LEU A 60 4.16 5.67 -24.39
CA LEU A 60 5.20 6.16 -23.51
C LEU A 60 6.58 5.74 -24.00
N PRO A 61 7.55 6.67 -24.13
CA PRO A 61 8.93 6.32 -24.50
C PRO A 61 9.64 5.50 -23.44
N VAL A 62 9.27 5.71 -22.16
CA VAL A 62 9.81 5.02 -20.99
C VAL A 62 8.67 4.76 -20.00
N SER A 63 8.68 3.59 -19.35
CA SER A 63 7.67 3.27 -18.34
C SER A 63 7.72 4.23 -17.16
N PRO A 64 6.59 4.74 -16.67
CA PRO A 64 6.50 5.52 -15.45
C PRO A 64 6.95 4.69 -14.24
N ARG A 65 7.66 5.34 -13.32
CA ARG A 65 8.07 4.76 -12.06
C ARG A 65 8.33 5.84 -11.01
N GLY A 66 7.57 5.86 -9.93
CA GLY A 66 7.97 6.52 -8.70
C GLY A 66 9.09 5.70 -8.04
N GLY A 67 10.24 6.31 -7.80
CA GLY A 67 11.45 5.60 -7.36
C GLY A 67 11.77 5.73 -5.88
N LEU A 68 10.95 6.46 -5.08
CA LEU A 68 11.14 6.65 -3.64
C LEU A 68 10.21 5.74 -2.84
N ALA A 69 10.63 5.37 -1.62
CA ALA A 69 9.90 4.47 -0.75
C ALA A 69 9.46 3.19 -1.52
N TYR A 70 8.22 2.80 -1.44
CA TYR A 70 7.66 1.67 -2.20
C TYR A 70 7.09 2.06 -3.57
N GLY A 71 7.46 3.24 -4.09
CA GLY A 71 6.96 3.76 -5.36
C GLY A 71 5.75 4.69 -5.18
N GLY A 72 4.94 4.84 -6.24
CA GLY A 72 3.81 5.77 -6.26
C GLY A 72 4.22 7.20 -6.64
N GLY A 73 3.22 8.06 -6.82
CA GLY A 73 3.46 9.43 -7.25
C GLY A 73 4.14 9.51 -8.62
N GLU A 74 3.71 8.67 -9.55
CA GLU A 74 4.37 8.53 -10.85
C GLU A 74 4.22 9.78 -11.71
N PHE A 75 3.09 10.50 -11.60
CA PHE A 75 2.81 11.60 -12.52
C PHE A 75 1.93 12.70 -11.92
N ASP A 76 1.93 13.84 -12.60
CA ASP A 76 0.94 14.90 -12.41
C ASP A 76 0.43 15.40 -13.77
N CYS A 77 -0.79 15.93 -13.75
CA CYS A 77 -1.42 16.53 -14.91
C CYS A 77 -2.10 17.84 -14.54
N ARG A 78 -1.88 18.89 -15.34
CA ARG A 78 -2.56 20.16 -15.18
C ARG A 78 -3.00 20.71 -16.54
N ALA A 79 -4.30 20.92 -16.69
CA ALA A 79 -4.94 21.17 -17.96
C ALA A 79 -4.59 20.07 -18.97
N THR A 80 -3.79 20.37 -20.00
CA THR A 80 -3.34 19.42 -21.01
C THR A 80 -1.86 19.06 -20.90
N ARG A 81 -1.17 19.58 -19.86
CA ARG A 81 0.24 19.27 -19.58
C ARG A 81 0.35 18.08 -18.68
N LEU A 82 1.19 17.13 -19.05
CA LEU A 82 1.45 15.91 -18.27
C LEU A 82 2.95 15.79 -18.02
N VAL A 83 3.33 15.51 -16.77
CA VAL A 83 4.71 15.21 -16.38
C VAL A 83 4.74 13.90 -15.60
N TYR A 84 5.71 13.04 -15.91
CA TYR A 84 5.88 11.79 -15.15
C TYR A 84 7.36 11.45 -14.90
N CYS A 85 7.61 10.72 -13.82
CA CYS A 85 8.91 10.15 -13.48
C CYS A 85 9.14 8.89 -14.31
N GLY A 86 10.19 8.87 -15.11
CA GLY A 86 10.56 7.71 -15.94
C GLY A 86 11.47 6.74 -15.19
N LYS A 87 11.38 5.46 -15.55
CA LYS A 87 12.30 4.41 -15.04
C LYS A 87 13.79 4.70 -15.35
N ASP A 88 14.05 5.60 -16.31
CA ASP A 88 15.39 6.07 -16.70
C ASP A 88 15.94 7.19 -15.80
N GLY A 89 15.19 7.59 -14.76
CA GLY A 89 15.55 8.68 -13.86
C GLY A 89 15.30 10.09 -14.41
N CYS A 90 14.68 10.21 -15.60
CA CYS A 90 14.31 11.51 -16.19
C CYS A 90 12.86 11.89 -15.82
N LEU A 91 12.55 13.19 -15.88
CA LEU A 91 11.17 13.64 -16.01
C LEU A 91 10.78 13.68 -17.48
N HIS A 92 9.66 13.05 -17.81
CA HIS A 92 9.09 13.07 -19.16
C HIS A 92 7.89 14.00 -19.19
N ILE A 93 7.87 14.92 -20.15
CA ILE A 93 6.88 15.99 -20.24
C ILE A 93 6.22 15.97 -21.59
N ARG A 94 4.90 16.07 -21.60
CA ARG A 94 4.09 16.37 -22.78
C ARG A 94 3.39 17.70 -22.58
N MET A 95 3.69 18.66 -23.45
CA MET A 95 3.04 19.96 -23.48
C MET A 95 1.81 19.91 -24.37
N GLU A 96 0.93 20.89 -24.21
CA GLU A 96 -0.26 21.04 -25.07
C GLU A 96 0.11 21.10 -26.54
N GLY A 97 -0.53 20.27 -27.36
CA GLY A 97 -0.30 20.18 -28.80
C GLY A 97 0.94 19.38 -29.22
N GLU A 98 1.76 18.91 -28.29
CA GLU A 98 2.90 18.03 -28.59
C GLU A 98 2.43 16.57 -28.70
N PRO A 99 2.79 15.85 -29.78
CA PRO A 99 2.38 14.45 -29.97
C PRO A 99 3.23 13.47 -29.17
N VAL A 100 4.41 13.90 -28.67
CA VAL A 100 5.40 13.04 -28.01
C VAL A 100 5.86 13.64 -26.68
N PHE A 101 6.29 12.75 -25.77
CA PHE A 101 6.93 13.15 -24.54
C PHE A 101 8.38 13.54 -24.79
N ARG A 102 8.82 14.63 -24.14
CA ARG A 102 10.20 15.10 -24.11
C ARG A 102 10.81 14.79 -22.72
N ALA A 103 12.01 14.22 -22.70
CA ALA A 103 12.74 13.96 -21.45
C ALA A 103 13.47 15.23 -20.97
N ILE A 104 13.43 15.50 -19.67
CA ILE A 104 14.30 16.41 -18.95
C ILE A 104 15.24 15.57 -18.09
N PRO A 105 16.54 15.54 -18.39
CA PRO A 105 17.51 14.86 -17.57
C PRO A 105 17.58 15.47 -16.17
N LEU A 106 17.72 14.61 -15.16
CA LEU A 106 17.92 14.97 -13.77
C LEU A 106 19.27 14.44 -13.27
N PRO A 107 19.79 14.95 -12.14
CA PRO A 107 20.91 14.30 -11.46
C PRO A 107 20.61 12.81 -11.19
N ALA A 108 21.66 12.00 -11.13
CA ALA A 108 21.52 10.56 -10.84
C ALA A 108 20.75 10.35 -9.53
N GLY A 109 19.83 9.36 -9.54
CA GLY A 109 19.00 9.06 -8.38
C GLY A 109 17.60 8.61 -8.77
N SER A 110 16.72 8.61 -7.79
CA SER A 110 15.31 8.26 -7.91
C SER A 110 14.42 9.49 -7.79
N THR A 111 13.30 9.50 -8.50
CA THR A 111 12.34 10.61 -8.51
C THR A 111 10.92 10.14 -8.22
N SER A 112 10.09 11.03 -7.68
CA SER A 112 8.67 10.79 -7.42
C SER A 112 7.89 12.09 -7.27
N SER A 113 6.57 12.00 -7.27
CA SER A 113 5.62 13.05 -6.93
C SER A 113 5.86 14.37 -7.65
N PRO A 114 5.98 14.38 -8.99
CA PRO A 114 6.02 15.63 -9.72
C PRO A 114 4.73 16.41 -9.48
N THR A 115 4.81 17.74 -9.34
CA THR A 115 3.64 18.59 -9.09
C THR A 115 3.77 19.87 -9.89
N ILE A 116 2.89 20.08 -10.86
CA ILE A 116 2.91 21.19 -11.82
C ILE A 116 2.41 22.48 -11.15
N SER A 117 3.13 23.58 -11.31
CA SER A 117 2.73 24.91 -10.83
C SER A 117 1.43 25.40 -11.47
N ALA A 118 0.74 26.34 -10.80
CA ALA A 118 -0.56 26.83 -11.25
C ALA A 118 -0.58 27.37 -12.69
N ASP A 119 0.52 27.99 -13.12
CA ASP A 119 0.69 28.53 -14.49
C ASP A 119 1.27 27.50 -15.48
N GLY A 120 1.58 26.29 -15.01
CA GLY A 120 2.10 25.21 -15.83
C GLY A 120 3.52 25.42 -16.36
N GLN A 121 4.32 26.30 -15.74
CA GLN A 121 5.68 26.58 -16.21
C GLN A 121 6.75 25.82 -15.45
N LEU A 122 6.48 25.45 -14.19
CA LEU A 122 7.41 24.81 -13.30
C LEU A 122 6.81 23.49 -12.76
N ALA A 123 7.67 22.59 -12.31
CA ALA A 123 7.23 21.47 -11.48
C ALA A 123 8.17 21.29 -10.29
N LEU A 124 7.58 21.02 -9.11
CA LEU A 124 8.28 20.42 -7.99
C LEU A 124 8.35 18.91 -8.22
N PHE A 125 9.35 18.26 -7.66
CA PHE A 125 9.44 16.79 -7.63
C PHE A 125 10.30 16.37 -6.43
N LEU A 126 10.09 15.14 -5.96
CA LEU A 126 10.96 14.53 -4.97
C LEU A 126 12.14 13.87 -5.67
N HIS A 127 13.33 14.02 -5.10
CA HIS A 127 14.57 13.41 -5.59
C HIS A 127 15.38 12.84 -4.45
N SER A 128 15.94 11.64 -4.64
CA SER A 128 16.91 11.02 -3.74
C SER A 128 18.09 10.48 -4.53
N ASP A 129 19.31 10.78 -4.10
CA ASP A 129 20.53 10.17 -4.63
C ASP A 129 20.92 8.88 -3.85
N GLY A 130 20.02 8.42 -2.97
CA GLY A 130 20.23 7.28 -2.07
C GLY A 130 20.76 7.67 -0.69
N VAL A 131 21.26 8.90 -0.54
CA VAL A 131 21.76 9.44 0.74
C VAL A 131 20.96 10.68 1.14
N ILE A 132 20.83 11.63 0.22
CA ILE A 132 20.14 12.91 0.43
C ILE A 132 18.83 12.92 -0.35
N ASP A 133 17.73 13.13 0.38
CA ASP A 133 16.44 13.44 -0.22
C ASP A 133 16.26 14.95 -0.31
N SER A 134 15.51 15.39 -1.32
CA SER A 134 15.26 16.80 -1.56
C SER A 134 13.96 17.01 -2.33
N ILE A 135 13.43 18.23 -2.26
CA ILE A 135 12.43 18.70 -3.21
C ILE A 135 13.18 19.45 -4.32
N GLY A 136 13.10 18.95 -5.53
CA GLY A 136 13.63 19.58 -6.73
C GLY A 136 12.63 20.51 -7.39
N LEU A 137 13.17 21.47 -8.17
CA LEU A 137 12.40 22.36 -9.03
C LEU A 137 12.93 22.28 -10.45
N VAL A 138 12.03 22.18 -11.42
CA VAL A 138 12.38 22.13 -12.83
C VAL A 138 11.50 23.06 -13.67
N SER A 139 12.08 23.69 -14.69
CA SER A 139 11.32 24.39 -15.73
C SER A 139 10.78 23.39 -16.74
N LEU A 140 9.47 23.42 -16.98
CA LEU A 140 8.82 22.58 -17.98
C LEU A 140 9.16 22.97 -19.42
N ALA A 141 9.67 24.20 -19.64
CA ALA A 141 10.25 24.59 -20.92
C ALA A 141 11.60 23.92 -21.20
N GLY A 142 12.33 23.48 -20.14
CA GLY A 142 13.66 22.91 -20.25
C GLY A 142 14.74 23.92 -20.56
N ASP A 143 14.51 25.20 -20.27
CA ASP A 143 15.39 26.31 -20.49
C ASP A 143 16.37 26.58 -19.31
N ARG A 144 16.20 25.83 -18.22
CA ARG A 144 17.03 25.91 -17.00
C ARG A 144 17.37 24.53 -16.51
N TRP A 145 18.51 24.40 -15.84
CA TRP A 145 18.87 23.19 -15.10
C TRP A 145 17.92 22.97 -13.92
N PRO A 146 17.58 21.70 -13.62
CA PRO A 146 16.91 21.37 -12.37
C PRO A 146 17.75 21.79 -11.16
N ILE A 147 17.10 22.31 -10.12
CA ILE A 147 17.75 22.71 -8.87
C ILE A 147 17.19 21.94 -7.69
N ARG A 148 18.00 21.75 -6.65
CA ARG A 148 17.53 21.32 -5.33
C ARG A 148 16.96 22.54 -4.60
N LEU A 149 15.63 22.58 -4.46
CA LEU A 149 14.94 23.71 -3.88
C LEU A 149 14.89 23.63 -2.35
N VAL A 150 14.58 22.44 -1.80
CA VAL A 150 14.50 22.19 -0.36
C VAL A 150 15.33 20.96 -0.02
N GLN A 151 16.13 21.07 1.05
CA GLN A 151 16.93 19.97 1.60
C GLN A 151 17.18 20.18 3.10
N GLY A 152 17.65 19.16 3.81
CA GLY A 152 18.05 19.23 5.22
C GLY A 152 17.29 18.28 6.14
N ALA A 153 16.11 17.78 5.74
CA ALA A 153 15.48 16.63 6.38
C ALA A 153 15.90 15.31 5.70
N ASP A 154 15.71 14.20 6.39
CA ASP A 154 16.04 12.89 5.83
C ASP A 154 15.06 12.48 4.72
N PHE A 155 13.79 12.89 4.84
CA PHE A 155 12.72 12.49 3.92
C PHE A 155 11.72 13.61 3.67
N TYR A 156 11.08 13.55 2.49
CA TYR A 156 10.07 14.49 2.03
C TYR A 156 8.91 13.76 1.36
N MET A 157 7.68 14.30 1.48
CA MET A 157 6.52 13.87 0.70
C MET A 157 5.56 15.01 0.41
N GLN A 158 4.70 14.81 -0.58
CA GLN A 158 3.53 15.62 -0.91
C GLN A 158 3.82 17.12 -1.06
N PRO A 159 4.84 17.54 -1.84
CA PRO A 159 5.02 18.94 -2.15
C PRO A 159 3.82 19.46 -2.94
N CYS A 160 3.32 20.64 -2.61
CA CYS A 160 2.18 21.24 -3.30
C CYS A 160 2.36 22.75 -3.52
N TRP A 161 1.74 23.25 -4.58
CA TRP A 161 1.75 24.64 -4.96
C TRP A 161 0.51 25.38 -4.46
N HIS A 162 0.72 26.57 -3.93
CA HIS A 162 -0.37 27.54 -3.78
C HIS A 162 -0.90 27.97 -5.17
N PRO A 163 -2.23 28.22 -5.34
CA PRO A 163 -2.79 28.61 -6.63
C PRO A 163 -2.19 29.87 -7.26
N SER A 164 -1.63 30.80 -6.46
CA SER A 164 -0.90 31.97 -7.00
C SER A 164 0.51 31.66 -7.49
N GLY A 165 1.05 30.47 -7.16
CA GLY A 165 2.44 30.10 -7.43
C GLY A 165 3.49 30.76 -6.51
N ASN A 166 3.07 31.54 -5.48
CA ASN A 166 3.97 32.31 -4.61
C ASN A 166 4.27 31.62 -3.26
N TRP A 167 3.69 30.45 -3.02
CA TRP A 167 3.91 29.63 -1.84
C TRP A 167 3.98 28.16 -2.22
N ILE A 168 4.76 27.43 -1.45
CA ILE A 168 4.84 25.95 -1.50
C ILE A 168 4.65 25.39 -0.10
N ALA A 169 4.05 24.22 -0.01
CA ALA A 169 3.98 23.45 1.23
C ALA A 169 4.42 22.02 0.99
N TRP A 170 4.94 21.36 2.02
CA TRP A 170 5.40 19.98 1.97
C TRP A 170 5.38 19.33 3.34
N VAL A 171 5.46 18.01 3.36
CA VAL A 171 5.69 17.22 4.57
C VAL A 171 7.15 16.74 4.56
N GLU A 172 7.81 16.83 5.74
CA GLU A 172 9.16 16.30 5.95
C GLU A 172 9.24 15.58 7.29
N TRP A 173 10.15 14.62 7.40
CA TRP A 173 10.45 13.94 8.66
C TRP A 173 11.90 13.47 8.70
N ASN A 174 12.36 13.07 9.89
CA ASN A 174 13.69 12.54 10.13
C ASN A 174 13.62 11.16 10.79
N ALA A 175 14.61 10.33 10.49
CA ALA A 175 14.82 9.09 11.19
C ALA A 175 14.99 9.33 12.72
N PRO A 176 14.55 8.37 13.57
CA PRO A 176 14.03 7.07 13.26
C PRO A 176 12.52 7.01 12.96
N ALA A 177 11.82 8.15 12.96
CA ALA A 177 10.38 8.17 12.74
C ALA A 177 10.00 7.72 11.32
N MET A 178 8.85 7.04 11.23
CA MET A 178 8.15 6.84 9.97
C MET A 178 7.13 7.99 9.76
N PRO A 179 6.72 8.29 8.51
CA PRO A 179 5.86 9.44 8.23
C PRO A 179 4.49 9.39 8.94
N TRP A 180 4.03 8.21 9.33
CA TRP A 180 2.79 8.01 10.08
C TRP A 180 2.97 8.06 11.61
N ASP A 181 4.21 8.13 12.10
CA ASP A 181 4.53 8.28 13.53
C ASP A 181 4.76 9.75 13.89
N ALA A 182 5.61 10.43 13.10
CA ALA A 182 5.97 11.82 13.32
C ALA A 182 6.43 12.49 12.02
N SER A 183 5.89 13.67 11.73
CA SER A 183 6.31 14.47 10.58
C SER A 183 5.94 15.95 10.77
N LEU A 184 6.51 16.82 9.94
CA LEU A 184 6.30 18.26 9.99
C LEU A 184 5.67 18.75 8.68
N LEU A 185 4.62 19.56 8.77
CA LEU A 185 4.12 20.35 7.66
C LEU A 185 4.86 21.68 7.62
N LYS A 186 5.51 21.95 6.50
CA LYS A 186 6.23 23.19 6.22
C LYS A 186 5.50 24.04 5.18
N LEU A 187 5.61 25.34 5.32
CA LEU A 187 5.11 26.34 4.38
C LEU A 187 6.20 27.39 4.12
N ALA A 188 6.51 27.68 2.86
CA ALA A 188 7.49 28.69 2.48
C ALA A 188 6.98 29.58 1.36
N ALA A 189 7.35 30.86 1.40
CA ALA A 189 7.20 31.76 0.27
C ALA A 189 8.11 31.31 -0.88
N PHE A 190 7.64 31.47 -2.09
CA PHE A 190 8.37 31.16 -3.31
C PHE A 190 8.34 32.35 -4.27
N SER A 191 9.51 32.78 -4.70
CA SER A 191 9.67 33.84 -5.72
C SER A 191 10.37 33.26 -6.95
N ARG A 192 9.83 33.53 -8.12
CA ARG A 192 10.47 33.12 -9.37
C ARG A 192 11.83 33.82 -9.52
N GLY A 193 12.85 33.04 -9.80
CA GLY A 193 14.21 33.52 -9.96
C GLY A 193 15.06 33.43 -8.70
N GLU A 194 14.50 33.06 -7.57
CA GLU A 194 15.23 32.65 -6.38
C GLU A 194 15.56 31.17 -6.45
N GLU A 195 16.82 30.82 -6.26
CA GLU A 195 17.30 29.44 -6.29
C GLU A 195 17.05 28.68 -4.96
N THR A 196 16.66 29.42 -3.93
CA THR A 196 16.32 28.90 -2.60
C THR A 196 15.07 29.60 -2.08
N PRO A 197 14.04 28.83 -1.61
CA PRO A 197 12.93 29.45 -0.91
C PRO A 197 13.39 29.99 0.45
N GLU A 198 12.61 30.89 1.03
CA GLU A 198 12.78 31.22 2.44
C GLU A 198 12.71 29.95 3.30
N PRO A 199 13.40 29.92 4.46
CA PRO A 199 13.25 28.80 5.39
C PRO A 199 11.77 28.56 5.70
N GLY A 200 11.26 27.34 5.41
CA GLY A 200 9.85 27.01 5.64
C GLY A 200 9.48 27.11 7.13
N VAL A 201 8.36 27.75 7.42
CA VAL A 201 7.80 27.78 8.78
C VAL A 201 7.02 26.48 9.05
N ILE A 202 7.12 25.98 10.27
CA ILE A 202 6.36 24.81 10.70
C ILE A 202 4.90 25.23 10.93
N ILE A 203 3.98 24.61 10.19
CA ILE A 203 2.55 24.83 10.36
C ILE A 203 1.96 23.81 11.33
N ALA A 204 2.36 22.52 11.24
CA ALA A 204 1.82 21.45 12.07
C ALA A 204 2.82 20.31 12.18
N GLY A 205 2.51 19.37 13.09
CA GLY A 205 3.33 18.20 13.37
C GLY A 205 4.42 18.47 14.42
N ASP A 206 4.95 17.41 14.97
CA ASP A 206 6.07 17.40 15.91
C ASP A 206 6.73 16.00 15.95
N ALA A 207 7.54 15.73 16.98
CA ALA A 207 8.26 14.46 17.13
C ALA A 207 7.34 13.24 17.47
N SER A 208 6.03 13.43 17.60
CA SER A 208 5.06 12.40 17.98
C SER A 208 3.72 12.51 17.27
N THR A 209 3.60 13.52 16.42
CA THR A 209 2.34 13.87 15.71
C THR A 209 2.60 13.88 14.20
N PRO A 210 2.03 12.94 13.44
CA PRO A 210 2.15 12.92 12.00
C PRO A 210 1.25 13.96 11.34
N VAL A 211 1.67 14.39 10.17
CA VAL A 211 0.89 15.24 9.26
C VAL A 211 0.89 14.62 7.87
N PHE A 212 -0.25 14.73 7.18
CA PHE A 212 -0.42 14.09 5.89
C PHE A 212 -1.23 14.96 4.95
N GLN A 213 -0.88 14.92 3.66
CA GLN A 213 -1.58 15.49 2.52
C GLN A 213 -1.95 16.97 2.71
N PRO A 214 -0.95 17.90 2.73
CA PRO A 214 -1.26 19.32 2.66
C PRO A 214 -1.86 19.67 1.30
N GLU A 215 -2.97 20.42 1.30
CA GLU A 215 -3.60 20.93 0.08
C GLU A 215 -4.09 22.35 0.25
N PHE A 216 -3.71 23.22 -0.69
CA PHE A 216 -4.25 24.57 -0.74
C PHE A 216 -5.69 24.57 -1.29
N SER A 217 -6.56 25.37 -0.69
CA SER A 217 -7.87 25.62 -1.28
C SER A 217 -7.76 26.27 -2.66
N PRO A 218 -8.65 26.00 -3.62
CA PRO A 218 -8.62 26.60 -4.95
C PRO A 218 -8.62 28.12 -4.95
N ASN A 219 -9.26 28.77 -3.96
CA ASN A 219 -9.26 30.23 -3.79
C ASN A 219 -7.99 30.78 -3.12
N GLY A 220 -7.05 29.92 -2.72
CA GLY A 220 -5.77 30.29 -2.12
C GLY A 220 -5.85 30.89 -0.70
N ARG A 221 -6.99 30.74 0.02
CA ARG A 221 -7.11 31.33 1.36
C ARG A 221 -6.71 30.38 2.48
N SER A 222 -6.79 29.10 2.25
CA SER A 222 -6.58 28.09 3.29
C SER A 222 -5.60 27.00 2.82
N LEU A 223 -4.87 26.44 3.78
CA LEU A 223 -4.13 25.20 3.64
C LEU A 223 -4.82 24.15 4.52
N SER A 224 -5.26 23.04 3.95
CA SER A 224 -5.81 21.90 4.70
C SER A 224 -4.76 20.82 4.88
N TYR A 225 -4.90 20.01 5.93
CA TYR A 225 -4.06 18.85 6.20
C TYR A 225 -4.74 17.90 7.18
N ILE A 226 -4.33 16.63 7.15
CA ILE A 226 -4.73 15.63 8.14
C ILE A 226 -3.64 15.52 9.19
N THR A 227 -4.03 15.39 10.46
CA THR A 227 -3.12 15.15 11.58
C THR A 227 -3.85 14.40 12.69
N GLY A 228 -3.12 13.86 13.67
CA GLY A 228 -3.74 13.20 14.81
C GLY A 228 -2.71 12.86 15.89
N SER A 229 -3.11 13.03 17.14
CA SER A 229 -2.28 12.77 18.32
C SER A 229 -2.90 11.77 19.29
N GLY A 230 -4.05 11.22 18.97
CA GLY A 230 -4.74 10.20 19.75
C GLY A 230 -4.99 8.95 18.92
N ASP A 231 -6.02 8.21 19.28
CA ASP A 231 -6.44 7.03 18.53
C ASP A 231 -7.07 7.37 17.16
N THR A 232 -7.57 8.58 17.01
CA THR A 232 -8.24 9.08 15.80
C THR A 232 -7.57 10.32 15.25
N ASP A 233 -7.94 10.71 14.04
CA ASP A 233 -7.34 11.80 13.29
C ASP A 233 -8.28 13.00 13.16
N GLU A 234 -7.70 14.11 12.70
CA GLU A 234 -8.36 15.39 12.48
C GLU A 234 -8.04 15.93 11.08
N LEU A 235 -9.05 16.47 10.39
CA LEU A 235 -8.87 17.33 9.23
C LEU A 235 -8.87 18.80 9.69
N VAL A 236 -7.78 19.50 9.43
CA VAL A 236 -7.54 20.86 9.91
C VAL A 236 -7.45 21.83 8.74
N LEU A 237 -8.03 23.03 8.91
CA LEU A 237 -7.80 24.18 8.04
C LEU A 237 -6.91 25.18 8.74
N TYR A 238 -5.90 25.65 8.02
CA TYR A 238 -5.03 26.77 8.38
C TYR A 238 -5.35 27.96 7.47
N ASP A 239 -5.79 29.07 8.02
CA ASP A 239 -6.05 30.31 7.28
C ASP A 239 -4.74 31.06 7.03
N LEU A 240 -4.39 31.26 5.76
CA LEU A 240 -3.12 31.86 5.36
C LEU A 240 -3.01 33.35 5.69
N GLY A 241 -4.14 34.05 5.86
CA GLY A 241 -4.15 35.47 6.19
C GLY A 241 -4.03 35.74 7.69
N SER A 242 -4.74 34.99 8.52
CA SER A 242 -4.75 35.18 9.98
C SER A 242 -3.79 34.28 10.73
N GLY A 243 -3.38 33.14 10.13
CA GLY A 243 -2.63 32.10 10.81
C GLY A 243 -3.45 31.23 11.76
N GLU A 244 -4.78 31.39 11.78
CA GLU A 244 -5.68 30.62 12.64
C GLU A 244 -5.88 29.20 12.11
N LYS A 245 -6.00 28.24 13.04
CA LYS A 245 -6.32 26.84 12.77
C LYS A 245 -7.75 26.53 13.18
N ARG A 246 -8.47 25.82 12.33
CA ARG A 246 -9.82 25.33 12.62
C ARG A 246 -9.94 23.86 12.27
N ILE A 247 -10.35 23.04 13.21
CA ILE A 247 -10.63 21.62 12.98
C ILE A 247 -11.99 21.52 12.28
N LEU A 248 -12.01 20.91 11.09
CA LEU A 248 -13.22 20.63 10.32
C LEU A 248 -13.84 19.30 10.70
N LEU A 249 -13.01 18.29 10.93
CA LEU A 249 -13.44 16.93 11.25
C LEU A 249 -12.51 16.36 12.31
N ARG A 250 -13.06 15.66 13.30
CA ARG A 250 -12.30 14.96 14.33
C ARG A 250 -12.94 13.61 14.67
N GLY A 251 -12.18 12.75 15.33
CA GLY A 251 -12.68 11.46 15.81
C GLY A 251 -12.97 10.49 14.67
N LYS A 252 -12.16 10.53 13.60
CA LYS A 252 -12.24 9.64 12.44
C LYS A 252 -10.87 9.04 12.14
N TYR A 253 -10.84 7.95 11.38
CA TYR A 253 -9.63 7.30 10.89
C TYR A 253 -9.38 7.79 9.47
N LEU A 254 -8.41 8.67 9.30
CA LEU A 254 -8.14 9.41 8.06
C LEU A 254 -6.73 9.17 7.52
N LEU A 255 -5.77 8.84 8.40
CA LEU A 255 -4.37 8.68 8.05
C LEU A 255 -4.08 7.25 7.56
N PRO A 256 -3.69 7.07 6.29
CA PRO A 256 -3.11 5.81 5.84
C PRO A 256 -1.63 5.73 6.25
N PRO A 257 -1.05 4.52 6.37
CA PRO A 257 0.39 4.39 6.44
C PRO A 257 0.99 4.76 5.07
N ALA A 258 1.76 5.84 5.01
CA ALA A 258 2.29 6.39 3.76
C ALA A 258 3.52 5.61 3.26
N TRP A 259 3.35 4.33 2.94
CA TRP A 259 4.37 3.47 2.34
C TRP A 259 4.72 3.88 0.90
N VAL A 260 3.77 4.46 0.19
CA VAL A 260 3.91 4.88 -1.19
C VAL A 260 3.71 6.38 -1.32
N MET A 261 4.41 6.97 -2.29
CA MET A 261 4.26 8.39 -2.58
C MET A 261 2.96 8.68 -3.34
N GLY A 262 2.50 9.92 -3.33
CA GLY A 262 1.34 10.36 -4.11
C GLY A 262 -0.02 9.86 -3.62
N MET A 263 -0.12 9.32 -2.39
CA MET A 263 -1.40 8.91 -1.80
C MET A 263 -2.32 10.10 -1.57
N ARG A 264 -3.60 9.94 -1.87
CA ARG A 264 -4.63 10.97 -1.69
C ARG A 264 -5.89 10.38 -1.07
N THR A 265 -6.29 10.92 0.07
CA THR A 265 -7.48 10.50 0.81
C THR A 265 -8.56 11.57 0.82
N TYR A 266 -8.24 12.80 0.42
CA TYR A 266 -9.22 13.87 0.34
C TYR A 266 -8.84 14.89 -0.74
N GLY A 267 -9.73 15.86 -0.99
CA GLY A 267 -9.41 17.01 -1.83
C GLY A 267 -10.53 18.04 -1.87
N TRP A 268 -10.17 19.24 -2.30
CA TRP A 268 -11.06 20.38 -2.37
C TRP A 268 -12.00 20.30 -3.57
N ASP A 269 -13.25 20.63 -3.35
CA ASP A 269 -14.17 20.97 -4.43
C ASP A 269 -13.69 22.27 -5.10
N SER A 270 -13.96 22.42 -6.40
CA SER A 270 -13.51 23.56 -7.22
C SER A 270 -13.95 24.92 -6.70
N SER A 271 -15.07 24.99 -5.98
CA SER A 271 -15.62 26.23 -5.39
C SER A 271 -14.95 26.64 -4.09
N SER A 272 -14.14 25.81 -3.48
CA SER A 272 -13.59 25.94 -2.13
C SER A 272 -14.65 25.94 -1.01
N ALA A 273 -15.87 25.53 -1.30
CA ALA A 273 -16.95 25.51 -0.33
C ALA A 273 -17.05 24.19 0.44
N SER A 274 -16.48 23.10 -0.12
CA SER A 274 -16.47 21.79 0.51
C SER A 274 -15.20 20.99 0.18
N LEU A 275 -15.01 19.89 0.95
CA LEU A 275 -14.01 18.87 0.70
C LEU A 275 -14.70 17.53 0.55
N PHE A 276 -14.14 16.66 -0.30
CA PHE A 276 -14.45 15.24 -0.32
C PHE A 276 -13.35 14.48 0.42
N ILE A 277 -13.71 13.50 1.26
CA ILE A 277 -12.76 12.78 2.10
C ILE A 277 -13.14 11.31 2.23
N ILE A 278 -12.15 10.45 2.19
CA ILE A 278 -12.25 9.02 2.51
C ILE A 278 -12.09 8.85 4.02
N ILE A 279 -13.03 8.15 4.64
CA ILE A 279 -13.04 7.85 6.07
C ILE A 279 -13.02 6.34 6.24
N GLN A 280 -12.01 5.81 6.92
CA GLN A 280 -11.93 4.39 7.26
C GLN A 280 -12.95 4.05 8.34
N ASN A 281 -13.53 2.85 8.28
CA ASN A 281 -14.56 2.42 9.24
C ASN A 281 -14.00 2.19 10.66
N GLY A 282 -12.70 1.90 10.80
CA GLY A 282 -12.05 1.65 12.09
C GLY A 282 -12.22 0.21 12.62
N ASP A 283 -12.76 -0.67 11.82
CA ASP A 283 -13.01 -2.09 12.11
C ASP A 283 -12.44 -3.04 11.04
N GLY A 284 -11.64 -2.51 10.12
CA GLY A 284 -11.05 -3.27 9.01
C GLY A 284 -12.03 -3.65 7.90
N THR A 285 -13.30 -3.22 7.97
CA THR A 285 -14.32 -3.62 6.97
C THR A 285 -14.36 -2.75 5.72
N GLY A 286 -13.58 -1.67 5.68
CA GLY A 286 -13.47 -0.78 4.54
C GLY A 286 -13.56 0.69 4.87
N SER A 287 -14.02 1.51 3.92
CA SER A 287 -14.08 2.96 4.01
C SER A 287 -15.35 3.52 3.38
N ARG A 288 -15.58 4.81 3.58
CA ARG A 288 -16.68 5.58 3.00
C ARG A 288 -16.16 6.92 2.50
N VAL A 289 -16.89 7.55 1.61
CA VAL A 289 -16.60 8.92 1.17
C VAL A 289 -17.63 9.88 1.75
N ALA A 290 -17.15 10.99 2.28
CA ALA A 290 -17.99 12.07 2.77
C ALA A 290 -17.68 13.39 2.06
N ARG A 291 -18.67 14.26 1.99
CA ARG A 291 -18.54 15.67 1.64
C ARG A 291 -18.63 16.49 2.93
N ILE A 292 -17.72 17.44 3.13
CA ILE A 292 -17.67 18.30 4.31
C ILE A 292 -17.82 19.75 3.87
N SER A 293 -18.81 20.45 4.41
CA SER A 293 -18.97 21.90 4.23
C SER A 293 -17.88 22.66 4.98
N VAL A 294 -17.13 23.51 4.27
CA VAL A 294 -16.06 24.31 4.87
C VAL A 294 -16.62 25.35 5.85
N SER A 295 -17.78 25.95 5.58
CA SER A 295 -18.35 26.99 6.43
C SER A 295 -18.94 26.44 7.73
N SER A 296 -19.75 25.37 7.65
CA SER A 296 -20.47 24.81 8.81
C SER A 296 -19.73 23.64 9.48
N GLY A 297 -18.84 22.93 8.78
CA GLY A 297 -18.27 21.66 9.23
C GLY A 297 -19.25 20.48 9.13
N GLU A 298 -20.43 20.70 8.53
CA GLU A 298 -21.42 19.65 8.33
C GLU A 298 -20.90 18.58 7.37
N MET A 299 -21.09 17.32 7.74
CA MET A 299 -20.62 16.16 6.98
C MET A 299 -21.81 15.40 6.41
N GLU A 300 -21.78 15.17 5.10
CA GLU A 300 -22.71 14.35 4.34
C GLU A 300 -22.00 13.09 3.86
N MET A 301 -22.50 11.91 4.24
CA MET A 301 -22.01 10.64 3.72
C MET A 301 -22.58 10.39 2.33
N LEU A 302 -21.70 10.09 1.35
CA LEU A 302 -22.12 9.81 -0.01
C LEU A 302 -22.48 8.32 -0.17
N ASP A 303 -23.57 8.03 -0.88
CA ASP A 303 -23.90 6.65 -1.27
C ASP A 303 -23.13 6.30 -2.54
N LEU A 304 -22.20 5.39 -2.39
CA LEU A 304 -21.36 4.86 -3.47
C LEU A 304 -21.54 3.33 -3.64
N SER A 305 -22.68 2.81 -3.15
CA SER A 305 -23.02 1.40 -3.30
C SER A 305 -22.93 0.95 -4.78
N PRO A 306 -22.36 -0.23 -5.10
CA PRO A 306 -22.02 -1.34 -4.19
C PRO A 306 -20.57 -1.35 -3.68
N TYR A 307 -19.84 -0.26 -3.79
CA TYR A 307 -18.44 -0.17 -3.34
C TYR A 307 -18.36 0.12 -1.83
N THR A 308 -17.35 -0.47 -1.18
CA THR A 308 -17.14 -0.39 0.28
C THR A 308 -15.72 -0.03 0.67
N ASN A 309 -14.84 0.17 -0.31
CA ASN A 309 -13.46 0.57 -0.08
C ASN A 309 -13.00 1.54 -1.17
N PHE A 310 -12.34 2.63 -0.77
CA PHE A 310 -11.97 3.75 -1.64
C PHE A 310 -10.52 4.16 -1.42
N SER A 311 -9.86 4.60 -2.50
CA SER A 311 -8.50 5.16 -2.46
C SER A 311 -8.27 6.14 -3.61
N GLN A 312 -7.21 6.95 -3.51
CA GLN A 312 -6.77 7.89 -4.54
C GLN A 312 -7.89 8.85 -5.02
N LEU A 313 -8.48 9.59 -4.07
CA LEU A 313 -9.52 10.55 -4.36
C LEU A 313 -8.94 11.80 -5.05
N VAL A 314 -9.50 12.14 -6.21
CA VAL A 314 -9.09 13.30 -7.03
C VAL A 314 -10.32 14.12 -7.40
N PRO A 315 -10.52 15.30 -6.81
CA PRO A 315 -11.62 16.18 -7.17
C PRO A 315 -11.53 16.70 -8.61
N SER A 316 -12.69 16.96 -9.19
CA SER A 316 -12.77 17.66 -10.48
C SER A 316 -12.52 19.16 -10.31
N PRO A 317 -11.69 19.79 -11.15
CA PRO A 317 -11.53 21.24 -11.15
C PRO A 317 -12.72 21.96 -11.82
N GLU A 318 -13.53 21.25 -12.62
CA GLU A 318 -14.58 21.84 -13.48
C GLU A 318 -15.98 21.80 -12.86
N HIS A 319 -16.25 20.80 -12.00
CA HIS A 319 -17.58 20.59 -11.41
C HIS A 319 -17.48 19.97 -10.01
N PRO A 320 -18.54 20.06 -9.19
CA PRO A 320 -18.59 19.32 -7.93
C PRO A 320 -18.63 17.82 -8.17
N GLY A 321 -17.50 17.15 -7.95
CA GLY A 321 -17.33 15.72 -8.17
C GLY A 321 -15.88 15.29 -8.03
N PHE A 322 -15.63 14.00 -8.17
CA PHE A 322 -14.30 13.42 -8.05
C PHE A 322 -14.20 12.08 -8.78
N VAL A 323 -12.99 11.62 -9.03
CA VAL A 323 -12.71 10.21 -9.30
C VAL A 323 -11.99 9.59 -8.12
N CYS A 324 -12.15 8.29 -7.95
CA CYS A 324 -11.37 7.48 -7.01
C CYS A 324 -11.27 6.04 -7.50
N PHE A 325 -10.37 5.28 -6.92
CA PHE A 325 -10.44 3.82 -7.04
C PHE A 325 -11.41 3.30 -6.00
N ALA A 326 -12.35 2.48 -6.45
CA ALA A 326 -13.39 1.89 -5.62
C ALA A 326 -13.43 0.38 -5.79
N SER A 327 -13.61 -0.34 -4.69
CA SER A 327 -13.71 -1.80 -4.65
C SER A 327 -14.68 -2.26 -3.58
N SER A 328 -14.99 -3.55 -3.57
CA SER A 328 -15.69 -4.21 -2.47
C SER A 328 -15.17 -5.64 -2.34
N ALA A 329 -15.68 -6.42 -1.40
CA ALA A 329 -15.35 -7.84 -1.29
C ALA A 329 -15.63 -8.64 -2.58
N MET A 330 -16.56 -8.17 -3.41
CA MET A 330 -17.00 -8.85 -4.64
C MET A 330 -16.59 -8.15 -5.93
N LEU A 331 -16.17 -6.90 -5.85
CA LEU A 331 -15.82 -6.07 -6.99
C LEU A 331 -14.34 -5.69 -6.93
N SER A 332 -13.61 -5.99 -8.00
CA SER A 332 -12.21 -5.56 -8.13
C SER A 332 -12.11 -4.04 -8.14
N SER A 333 -10.92 -3.52 -7.79
CA SER A 333 -10.67 -2.09 -7.82
C SER A 333 -10.89 -1.52 -9.22
N SER A 334 -11.85 -0.61 -9.36
CA SER A 334 -12.23 0.09 -10.59
C SER A 334 -12.01 1.58 -10.40
N LEU A 335 -11.75 2.31 -11.49
CA LEU A 335 -11.78 3.77 -11.49
C LEU A 335 -13.24 4.22 -11.67
N VAL A 336 -13.75 4.94 -10.67
CA VAL A 336 -15.14 5.45 -10.67
C VAL A 336 -15.15 6.96 -10.56
N GLU A 337 -16.11 7.59 -11.25
CA GLU A 337 -16.42 9.02 -11.12
C GLU A 337 -17.71 9.19 -10.34
N TRP A 338 -17.70 10.03 -9.32
CA TRP A 338 -18.91 10.54 -8.68
C TRP A 338 -19.20 11.95 -9.17
N ARG A 339 -20.43 12.19 -9.65
CA ARG A 339 -20.88 13.47 -10.14
C ARG A 339 -22.37 13.64 -9.89
N GLU A 340 -22.77 14.78 -9.30
CA GLU A 340 -24.17 15.17 -9.13
C GLU A 340 -25.07 14.10 -8.47
N GLY A 341 -24.53 13.38 -7.47
CA GLY A 341 -25.28 12.34 -6.73
C GLY A 341 -25.33 10.97 -7.42
N SER A 342 -24.67 10.80 -8.55
CA SER A 342 -24.52 9.52 -9.22
C SER A 342 -23.06 9.18 -9.46
N PHE A 343 -22.74 7.87 -9.59
CA PHE A 343 -21.40 7.45 -9.95
C PHE A 343 -21.40 6.63 -11.25
N HIS A 344 -20.29 6.71 -11.95
CA HIS A 344 -20.07 6.03 -13.22
C HIS A 344 -18.74 5.30 -13.20
N GLU A 345 -18.74 4.02 -13.57
CA GLU A 345 -17.50 3.28 -13.74
C GLU A 345 -16.81 3.75 -15.03
N LEU A 346 -15.62 4.34 -14.88
CA LEU A 346 -14.81 4.81 -16.01
C LEU A 346 -13.94 3.67 -16.57
N ARG A 347 -13.41 2.84 -15.66
CA ARG A 347 -12.52 1.73 -16.00
C ARG A 347 -12.66 0.59 -15.01
N PRO A 348 -13.18 -0.58 -15.42
CA PRO A 348 -13.17 -1.77 -14.59
C PRO A 348 -11.74 -2.30 -14.40
N GLY A 349 -11.42 -2.74 -13.18
CA GLY A 349 -10.07 -3.20 -12.82
C GLY A 349 -9.78 -4.66 -13.14
N LEU A 350 -10.81 -5.46 -13.42
CA LEU A 350 -10.65 -6.89 -13.71
C LEU A 350 -11.10 -7.19 -15.13
N SER A 351 -10.23 -7.87 -15.88
CA SER A 351 -10.49 -8.29 -17.26
C SER A 351 -10.92 -9.76 -17.40
N ILE A 352 -10.89 -10.56 -16.31
CA ILE A 352 -11.31 -11.97 -16.33
C ILE A 352 -12.73 -12.13 -15.78
N PRO A 353 -13.56 -12.98 -16.40
CA PRO A 353 -14.91 -13.23 -15.91
C PRO A 353 -14.86 -14.17 -14.70
N VAL A 354 -14.89 -13.62 -13.50
CA VAL A 354 -15.09 -14.35 -12.24
C VAL A 354 -16.53 -14.12 -11.81
N SER A 355 -17.27 -15.20 -11.62
CA SER A 355 -18.65 -15.11 -11.13
C SER A 355 -18.69 -14.79 -9.64
N ALA A 356 -19.68 -14.04 -9.20
CA ALA A 356 -19.96 -13.80 -7.77
C ALA A 356 -20.07 -15.13 -6.97
N ASP A 357 -20.48 -16.22 -7.64
CA ASP A 357 -20.57 -17.53 -7.02
C ASP A 357 -19.21 -18.22 -6.77
N ASP A 358 -18.16 -17.75 -7.43
CA ASP A 358 -16.78 -18.24 -7.24
C ASP A 358 -16.00 -17.41 -6.19
N ILE A 359 -16.57 -16.30 -5.71
CA ILE A 359 -15.92 -15.37 -4.79
C ILE A 359 -16.38 -15.63 -3.35
N SER A 360 -15.44 -15.89 -2.45
CA SER A 360 -15.70 -15.97 -1.02
C SER A 360 -15.75 -14.55 -0.42
N ILE A 361 -16.82 -14.26 0.30
CA ILE A 361 -16.98 -12.97 1.00
C ILE A 361 -16.31 -13.09 2.37
N PRO A 362 -15.48 -12.12 2.78
CA PRO A 362 -14.85 -12.14 4.09
C PRO A 362 -15.90 -11.98 5.21
N GLU A 363 -15.72 -12.78 6.24
CA GLU A 363 -16.43 -12.65 7.50
C GLU A 363 -15.45 -12.05 8.52
N PRO A 364 -15.68 -10.81 9.01
CA PRO A 364 -14.86 -10.24 10.07
C PRO A 364 -14.94 -11.11 11.32
N VAL A 365 -13.79 -11.49 11.86
CA VAL A 365 -13.67 -12.32 13.07
C VAL A 365 -12.75 -11.65 14.06
N SER A 366 -12.91 -11.98 15.34
CA SER A 366 -12.01 -11.54 16.40
C SER A 366 -11.85 -12.62 17.46
N TRP A 367 -10.71 -12.61 18.12
CA TRP A 367 -10.40 -13.51 19.22
C TRP A 367 -9.66 -12.79 20.33
N ALA A 368 -9.73 -13.33 21.53
CA ALA A 368 -9.01 -12.81 22.69
C ALA A 368 -7.70 -13.58 22.88
N ASN A 369 -6.64 -12.84 23.12
CA ASN A 369 -5.37 -13.39 23.57
C ASN A 369 -5.39 -13.69 25.10
N PRO A 370 -4.42 -14.47 25.61
CA PRO A 370 -4.31 -14.74 27.05
C PRO A 370 -4.16 -13.50 27.91
N ASP A 371 -3.61 -12.39 27.37
CA ASP A 371 -3.48 -11.10 28.04
C ASP A 371 -4.75 -10.25 28.03
N GLY A 372 -5.83 -10.77 27.41
CA GLY A 372 -7.12 -10.09 27.27
C GLY A 372 -7.21 -9.12 26.09
N SER A 373 -6.15 -8.94 25.31
CA SER A 373 -6.18 -8.13 24.10
C SER A 373 -7.06 -8.80 23.02
N ILE A 374 -7.78 -7.98 22.26
CA ILE A 374 -8.60 -8.45 21.13
C ILE A 374 -7.80 -8.28 19.84
N VAL A 375 -7.76 -9.34 19.06
CA VAL A 375 -7.13 -9.40 17.74
C VAL A 375 -8.20 -9.60 16.67
N HIS A 376 -7.95 -9.09 15.50
CA HIS A 376 -8.88 -9.06 14.38
C HIS A 376 -8.38 -9.88 13.19
N GLY A 377 -9.30 -10.31 12.35
CA GLY A 377 -9.00 -10.99 11.11
C GLY A 377 -10.19 -11.07 10.18
N LEU A 378 -9.93 -11.55 8.98
CA LEU A 378 -10.94 -11.80 7.96
C LEU A 378 -10.93 -13.31 7.64
N TYR A 379 -12.03 -13.98 7.92
CA TYR A 379 -12.23 -15.39 7.57
C TYR A 379 -12.93 -15.49 6.23
N TYR A 380 -12.42 -16.34 5.35
CA TYR A 380 -13.00 -16.62 4.05
C TYR A 380 -13.31 -18.11 3.96
N PRO A 381 -14.59 -18.52 3.98
CA PRO A 381 -14.99 -19.93 3.81
C PRO A 381 -14.68 -20.41 2.39
N PRO A 382 -14.48 -21.73 2.19
CA PRO A 382 -14.39 -22.32 0.86
C PRO A 382 -15.63 -22.03 0.02
N LYS A 383 -15.45 -21.59 -1.23
CA LYS A 383 -16.53 -21.16 -2.10
C LYS A 383 -16.34 -21.68 -3.52
N ASN A 384 -17.23 -22.55 -3.98
CA ASN A 384 -17.26 -23.03 -5.36
C ASN A 384 -18.70 -23.39 -5.75
N PRO A 385 -19.23 -22.92 -6.89
CA PRO A 385 -20.62 -23.20 -7.31
C PRO A 385 -20.84 -24.65 -7.71
N ARG A 386 -19.79 -25.39 -8.08
CA ARG A 386 -19.86 -26.75 -8.63
C ARG A 386 -19.52 -27.87 -7.64
N CYS A 387 -18.76 -27.53 -6.59
CA CYS A 387 -18.23 -28.51 -5.64
C CYS A 387 -18.74 -28.30 -4.22
N THR A 388 -18.73 -29.38 -3.43
CA THR A 388 -18.90 -29.39 -2.00
C THR A 388 -18.07 -30.54 -1.44
N ALA A 389 -17.77 -30.54 -0.14
CA ALA A 389 -17.08 -31.62 0.55
C ALA A 389 -17.74 -31.88 1.91
N ALA A 390 -17.45 -33.05 2.51
CA ALA A 390 -17.80 -33.37 3.87
C ALA A 390 -16.60 -33.08 4.80
N GLY A 391 -16.90 -32.82 6.08
CA GLY A 391 -15.89 -32.52 7.09
C GLY A 391 -15.48 -31.03 7.13
N LEU A 392 -14.36 -30.77 7.77
CA LEU A 392 -13.77 -29.41 7.90
C LEU A 392 -12.77 -29.16 6.78
N PRO A 393 -12.67 -27.92 6.28
CA PRO A 393 -11.72 -27.59 5.22
C PRO A 393 -10.29 -27.46 5.75
N PRO A 394 -9.27 -27.74 4.91
CA PRO A 394 -7.92 -27.26 5.16
C PRO A 394 -7.92 -25.73 5.19
N ALA A 395 -7.06 -25.13 6.01
CA ALA A 395 -7.01 -23.68 6.13
C ALA A 395 -5.63 -23.10 5.86
N ILE A 396 -5.61 -21.94 5.21
CA ILE A 396 -4.41 -21.11 5.00
C ILE A 396 -4.49 -19.90 5.94
N ILE A 397 -3.58 -19.84 6.89
CA ILE A 397 -3.39 -18.71 7.78
C ILE A 397 -2.46 -17.71 7.06
N GLN A 398 -3.05 -16.63 6.57
CA GLN A 398 -2.34 -15.63 5.77
C GLN A 398 -1.92 -14.44 6.65
N ILE A 399 -0.63 -14.10 6.59
CA ILE A 399 -0.01 -13.04 7.38
C ILE A 399 0.46 -11.96 6.40
N HIS A 400 -0.06 -10.74 6.56
CA HIS A 400 0.35 -9.60 5.73
C HIS A 400 1.76 -9.12 6.10
N GLY A 401 2.42 -8.43 5.15
CA GLY A 401 3.69 -7.72 5.36
C GLY A 401 3.49 -6.34 5.97
N GLY A 402 4.54 -5.55 5.95
CA GLY A 402 4.57 -4.19 6.48
C GLY A 402 5.63 -4.06 7.60
N PRO A 403 5.37 -4.32 8.89
CA PRO A 403 4.13 -4.82 9.51
C PRO A 403 2.98 -3.81 9.64
N THR A 404 3.23 -2.50 9.51
CA THR A 404 2.22 -1.44 9.57
C THR A 404 1.38 -1.43 8.28
N ALA A 405 0.51 -2.41 8.12
CA ALA A 405 -0.41 -2.62 7.01
C ALA A 405 -1.66 -3.36 7.52
N ALA A 406 -2.56 -3.79 6.66
CA ALA A 406 -3.68 -4.66 7.02
C ALA A 406 -4.14 -5.52 5.84
N ALA A 407 -4.76 -6.64 6.14
CA ALA A 407 -5.64 -7.32 5.20
C ALA A 407 -6.99 -6.60 5.19
N GLU A 408 -7.42 -6.17 4.00
CA GLU A 408 -8.65 -5.41 3.82
C GLU A 408 -9.77 -6.30 3.28
N ALA A 409 -11.03 -5.98 3.64
CA ALA A 409 -12.22 -6.67 3.15
C ALA A 409 -12.54 -6.28 1.69
N THR A 410 -11.56 -6.44 0.80
CA THR A 410 -11.64 -6.13 -0.63
C THR A 410 -11.54 -7.40 -1.48
N PHE A 411 -11.91 -7.30 -2.75
CA PHE A 411 -11.75 -8.40 -3.69
C PHE A 411 -10.28 -8.78 -3.84
N SER A 412 -9.98 -10.04 -3.58
CA SER A 412 -8.66 -10.63 -3.73
C SER A 412 -8.70 -11.84 -4.65
N LEU A 413 -8.04 -11.75 -5.81
CA LEU A 413 -7.85 -12.91 -6.69
C LEU A 413 -7.06 -14.03 -6.02
N GLU A 414 -6.09 -13.68 -5.18
CA GLU A 414 -5.30 -14.65 -4.42
C GLU A 414 -6.16 -15.44 -3.43
N THR A 415 -6.96 -14.74 -2.61
CA THR A 415 -7.88 -15.39 -1.67
C THR A 415 -8.91 -16.24 -2.41
N SER A 416 -9.49 -15.70 -3.49
CA SER A 416 -10.44 -16.42 -4.34
C SER A 416 -9.80 -17.63 -5.04
N TYR A 417 -8.51 -17.55 -5.35
CA TYR A 417 -7.76 -18.70 -5.89
C TYR A 417 -7.77 -19.89 -4.96
N PHE A 418 -7.51 -19.68 -3.69
CA PHE A 418 -7.50 -20.74 -2.68
C PHE A 418 -8.92 -21.18 -2.29
N THR A 419 -9.82 -20.24 -2.03
CA THR A 419 -11.17 -20.57 -1.56
C THR A 419 -11.98 -21.32 -2.61
N SER A 420 -11.79 -21.03 -3.89
CA SER A 420 -12.44 -21.76 -5.00
C SER A 420 -11.91 -23.19 -5.20
N ARG A 421 -10.75 -23.51 -4.61
CA ARG A 421 -10.17 -24.86 -4.57
C ARG A 421 -10.55 -25.66 -3.32
N GLY A 422 -11.29 -25.05 -2.39
CA GLY A 422 -11.75 -25.71 -1.18
C GLY A 422 -10.92 -25.42 0.07
N TYR A 423 -10.03 -24.45 0.04
CA TYR A 423 -9.32 -23.98 1.24
C TYR A 423 -10.16 -22.91 1.95
N ALA A 424 -10.20 -22.94 3.28
CA ALA A 424 -10.52 -21.76 4.05
C ALA A 424 -9.28 -20.83 4.13
N VAL A 425 -9.50 -19.54 4.28
CA VAL A 425 -8.41 -18.56 4.50
C VAL A 425 -8.73 -17.72 5.72
N LEU A 426 -7.77 -17.59 6.65
CA LEU A 426 -7.80 -16.58 7.70
C LEU A 426 -6.70 -15.55 7.40
N ALA A 427 -7.09 -14.35 7.02
CA ALA A 427 -6.17 -13.22 6.93
C ALA A 427 -6.12 -12.54 8.31
N VAL A 428 -4.97 -12.65 8.97
CA VAL A 428 -4.78 -12.14 10.34
C VAL A 428 -4.38 -10.68 10.29
N ASN A 429 -5.13 -9.83 10.99
CA ASN A 429 -4.77 -8.45 11.29
C ASN A 429 -4.25 -8.39 12.73
N TYR A 430 -2.99 -8.80 12.91
CA TYR A 430 -2.30 -8.85 14.20
C TYR A 430 -2.13 -7.44 14.80
N ARG A 431 -1.89 -7.35 16.10
CA ARG A 431 -1.52 -6.08 16.76
C ARG A 431 -0.37 -5.41 16.01
N GLY A 432 -0.54 -4.14 15.64
CA GLY A 432 0.33 -3.43 14.68
C GLY A 432 -0.33 -3.18 13.33
N SER A 433 -1.42 -3.88 13.02
CA SER A 433 -2.16 -3.65 11.77
C SER A 433 -2.87 -2.30 11.77
N THR A 434 -3.03 -1.72 10.58
CA THR A 434 -3.77 -0.48 10.35
C THR A 434 -5.27 -0.73 10.25
N GLY A 435 -6.08 0.35 10.31
CA GLY A 435 -7.54 0.28 10.16
C GLY A 435 -8.33 -0.02 11.45
N TYR A 436 -7.64 -0.12 12.59
CA TYR A 436 -8.23 -0.38 13.92
C TYR A 436 -7.88 0.70 14.95
N GLY A 437 -7.42 1.86 14.50
CA GLY A 437 -6.96 2.95 15.32
C GLY A 437 -5.44 2.95 15.54
N ARG A 438 -4.94 4.13 15.98
CA ARG A 438 -3.50 4.35 16.17
C ARG A 438 -2.94 3.51 17.31
N TYR A 439 -3.70 3.34 18.40
CA TYR A 439 -3.24 2.54 19.54
C TYR A 439 -3.05 1.08 19.17
N TYR A 440 -3.94 0.53 18.33
CA TYR A 440 -3.76 -0.83 17.80
C TYR A 440 -2.52 -0.93 16.90
N GLN A 441 -2.35 0.04 16.01
CA GLN A 441 -1.17 0.11 15.13
C GLN A 441 0.14 0.22 15.94
N GLN A 442 0.19 1.08 16.95
CA GLN A 442 1.39 1.31 17.75
C GLN A 442 1.64 0.23 18.81
N SER A 443 0.68 -0.66 19.09
CA SER A 443 0.84 -1.73 20.06
C SER A 443 1.97 -2.71 19.71
N LEU A 444 2.40 -2.77 18.47
CA LEU A 444 3.51 -3.61 18.02
C LEU A 444 4.89 -2.98 18.31
N ASN A 445 4.96 -1.68 18.62
CA ASN A 445 6.22 -1.00 18.89
C ASN A 445 6.95 -1.66 20.07
N GLY A 446 8.21 -2.07 19.82
CA GLY A 446 9.04 -2.81 20.77
C GLY A 446 8.63 -4.27 21.00
N GLN A 447 7.67 -4.81 20.21
CA GLN A 447 7.06 -6.13 20.41
C GLN A 447 6.96 -6.97 19.12
N TRP A 448 7.55 -6.53 18.02
CA TRP A 448 7.54 -7.28 16.76
C TRP A 448 8.36 -8.58 16.88
N GLY A 449 7.74 -9.68 16.58
CA GLY A 449 8.23 -11.04 16.81
C GLY A 449 7.65 -11.71 18.05
N GLU A 450 6.91 -10.96 18.88
CA GLU A 450 6.20 -11.48 20.05
C GLU A 450 4.68 -11.36 19.88
N TYR A 451 4.16 -10.15 19.74
CA TYR A 451 2.71 -9.92 19.67
C TYR A 451 2.09 -10.40 18.37
N ASP A 452 2.72 -10.13 17.24
CA ASP A 452 2.28 -10.60 15.93
C ASP A 452 2.28 -12.14 15.86
N VAL A 453 3.28 -12.79 16.46
CA VAL A 453 3.38 -14.26 16.51
C VAL A 453 2.29 -14.85 17.40
N GLU A 454 2.09 -14.30 18.60
CA GLU A 454 1.02 -14.75 19.50
C GLU A 454 -0.34 -14.62 18.84
N ASP A 455 -0.61 -13.47 18.21
CA ASP A 455 -1.87 -13.17 17.55
C ASP A 455 -2.19 -14.18 16.43
N VAL A 456 -1.19 -14.55 15.63
CA VAL A 456 -1.31 -15.55 14.56
C VAL A 456 -1.58 -16.94 15.13
N LEU A 457 -0.87 -17.35 16.19
CA LEU A 457 -1.06 -18.65 16.82
C LEU A 457 -2.45 -18.76 17.46
N GLN A 458 -2.92 -17.72 18.14
CA GLN A 458 -4.26 -17.69 18.73
C GLN A 458 -5.36 -17.63 17.67
N GLY A 459 -5.17 -16.89 16.57
CA GLY A 459 -6.08 -16.90 15.43
C GLY A 459 -6.18 -18.29 14.77
N THR A 460 -5.08 -19.02 14.73
CA THR A 460 -5.07 -20.41 14.25
C THR A 460 -5.88 -21.32 15.17
N ARG A 461 -5.70 -21.19 16.49
CA ARG A 461 -6.50 -21.94 17.48
C ARG A 461 -7.98 -21.58 17.42
N PHE A 462 -8.30 -20.29 17.26
CA PHE A 462 -9.68 -19.82 17.07
C PHE A 462 -10.38 -20.55 15.92
N LEU A 463 -9.74 -20.77 14.76
CA LEU A 463 -10.33 -21.53 13.66
C LEU A 463 -10.66 -22.98 14.05
N VAL A 464 -9.75 -23.63 14.75
CA VAL A 464 -9.91 -25.03 15.17
C VAL A 464 -11.02 -25.17 16.22
N GLU A 465 -11.02 -24.33 17.23
CA GLU A 465 -12.00 -24.34 18.34
C GLU A 465 -13.42 -24.03 17.86
N ASN A 466 -13.57 -23.18 16.83
CA ASN A 466 -14.85 -22.84 16.23
C ASN A 466 -15.26 -23.77 15.08
N HIS A 467 -14.52 -24.87 14.84
CA HIS A 467 -14.80 -25.83 13.77
C HIS A 467 -14.84 -25.20 12.36
N LEU A 468 -14.00 -24.21 12.12
CA LEU A 468 -13.87 -23.52 10.83
C LEU A 468 -12.76 -24.12 9.96
N ALA A 469 -11.87 -24.93 10.53
CA ALA A 469 -10.76 -25.57 9.83
C ALA A 469 -10.44 -26.96 10.42
N ASP A 470 -9.90 -27.84 9.57
CA ASP A 470 -9.35 -29.13 9.99
C ASP A 470 -7.97 -28.91 10.67
N PRO A 471 -7.83 -29.29 11.96
CA PRO A 471 -6.58 -29.09 12.71
C PRO A 471 -5.38 -29.85 12.14
N GLN A 472 -5.60 -30.89 11.32
CA GLN A 472 -4.52 -31.67 10.70
C GLN A 472 -4.04 -31.09 9.36
N HIS A 473 -4.76 -30.10 8.81
CA HIS A 473 -4.51 -29.54 7.49
C HIS A 473 -4.37 -28.00 7.52
N LEU A 474 -3.55 -27.49 8.47
CA LEU A 474 -3.27 -26.06 8.62
C LEU A 474 -2.01 -25.67 7.84
N VAL A 475 -2.09 -24.62 7.06
CA VAL A 475 -0.99 -24.03 6.28
C VAL A 475 -0.77 -22.62 6.75
N ILE A 476 0.48 -22.22 6.92
CA ILE A 476 0.84 -20.84 7.21
C ILE A 476 1.49 -20.18 5.98
N LYS A 477 1.05 -18.97 5.65
CA LYS A 477 1.52 -18.22 4.48
C LYS A 477 1.86 -16.78 4.86
N GLY A 478 3.06 -16.31 4.51
CA GLY A 478 3.48 -14.95 4.79
C GLY A 478 4.57 -14.46 3.85
N SER A 479 4.69 -13.13 3.73
CA SER A 479 5.70 -12.47 2.92
C SER A 479 6.28 -11.27 3.65
N SER A 480 7.58 -10.95 3.38
CA SER A 480 8.25 -9.80 4.01
C SER A 480 8.19 -9.89 5.55
N ALA A 481 7.69 -8.86 6.22
CA ALA A 481 7.41 -8.89 7.66
C ALA A 481 6.48 -10.05 8.07
N GLY A 482 5.47 -10.39 7.25
CA GLY A 482 4.63 -11.57 7.49
C GLY A 482 5.39 -12.88 7.37
N GLY A 483 6.45 -12.94 6.57
CA GLY A 483 7.39 -14.06 6.52
C GLY A 483 8.23 -14.19 7.78
N TYR A 484 8.63 -13.07 8.39
CA TYR A 484 9.28 -13.03 9.70
C TYR A 484 8.37 -13.60 10.80
N THR A 485 7.13 -13.12 10.86
CA THR A 485 6.12 -13.64 11.80
C THR A 485 5.87 -15.12 11.59
N LEU A 486 5.75 -15.58 10.33
CA LEU A 486 5.62 -16.99 9.96
C LEU A 486 6.77 -17.82 10.50
N LEU A 487 8.02 -17.43 10.29
CA LEU A 487 9.20 -18.17 10.76
C LEU A 487 9.20 -18.28 12.28
N ASN A 488 8.92 -17.18 13.00
CA ASN A 488 8.83 -17.19 14.45
C ASN A 488 7.67 -18.06 14.98
N ALA A 489 6.51 -18.07 14.30
CA ALA A 489 5.39 -18.93 14.63
C ALA A 489 5.74 -20.43 14.49
N LEU A 490 6.41 -20.79 13.39
CA LEU A 490 6.88 -22.17 13.16
C LEU A 490 7.95 -22.62 14.16
N ILE A 491 8.80 -21.71 14.64
CA ILE A 491 9.80 -21.99 15.67
C ILE A 491 9.14 -22.16 17.04
N ARG A 492 8.10 -21.35 17.33
CA ARG A 492 7.37 -21.40 18.61
C ARG A 492 6.49 -22.63 18.72
N GLU A 493 5.83 -23.04 17.62
CA GLU A 493 4.95 -24.23 17.53
C GLU A 493 5.26 -25.09 16.29
N PRO A 494 6.31 -25.92 16.36
CA PRO A 494 6.85 -26.64 15.19
C PRO A 494 5.90 -27.67 14.58
N GLU A 495 4.89 -28.13 15.32
CA GLU A 495 3.96 -29.19 14.90
C GLU A 495 2.55 -28.68 14.56
N LEU A 496 2.28 -27.37 14.75
CA LEU A 496 0.96 -26.81 14.52
C LEU A 496 0.58 -26.77 13.03
N PHE A 497 1.55 -26.50 12.17
CA PHE A 497 1.30 -26.33 10.74
C PHE A 497 1.88 -27.49 9.91
N ARG A 498 1.07 -27.99 8.98
CA ARG A 498 1.44 -29.08 8.07
C ARG A 498 2.37 -28.62 6.94
N ALA A 499 2.26 -27.36 6.53
CA ALA A 499 3.04 -26.76 5.45
C ALA A 499 3.20 -25.24 5.63
N ALA A 500 4.27 -24.69 5.06
CA ALA A 500 4.55 -23.26 5.07
C ALA A 500 4.84 -22.72 3.66
N ILE A 501 4.29 -21.55 3.34
CA ILE A 501 4.57 -20.81 2.09
C ILE A 501 5.14 -19.46 2.48
N CYS A 502 6.44 -19.26 2.22
CA CYS A 502 7.20 -18.12 2.69
C CYS A 502 7.82 -17.36 1.51
N SER A 503 7.59 -16.07 1.40
CA SER A 503 8.12 -15.25 0.30
C SER A 503 8.96 -14.11 0.85
N TYR A 504 10.19 -13.99 0.38
CA TYR A 504 11.15 -12.92 0.72
C TYR A 504 11.07 -12.47 2.19
N PRO A 505 11.21 -13.42 3.17
CA PRO A 505 11.05 -13.12 4.58
C PRO A 505 12.26 -12.38 5.16
N VAL A 506 12.01 -11.55 6.19
CA VAL A 506 13.06 -11.14 7.11
C VAL A 506 13.37 -12.31 8.05
N ALA A 507 14.64 -12.65 8.22
CA ALA A 507 15.09 -13.79 9.04
C ALA A 507 16.24 -13.43 9.99
N ASN A 508 17.12 -12.54 9.55
CA ASN A 508 18.28 -12.08 10.31
C ASN A 508 18.15 -10.57 10.53
N LEU A 509 17.81 -10.20 11.75
CA LEU A 509 17.59 -8.79 12.12
C LEU A 509 18.88 -7.96 12.15
N HIS A 510 20.07 -8.58 12.16
CA HIS A 510 21.32 -7.85 12.07
C HIS A 510 21.66 -7.46 10.63
N THR A 511 21.59 -8.43 9.73
CA THR A 511 21.96 -8.17 8.33
C THR A 511 20.95 -7.27 7.63
N ILE A 512 19.66 -7.32 8.01
CA ILE A 512 18.65 -6.43 7.41
C ILE A 512 18.95 -4.94 7.71
N LEU A 513 19.47 -4.60 8.89
CA LEU A 513 19.83 -3.22 9.25
C LEU A 513 20.92 -2.64 8.34
N GLU A 514 21.83 -3.49 7.85
CA GLU A 514 22.97 -3.08 7.03
C GLU A 514 22.61 -3.06 5.52
N GLU A 515 21.64 -3.87 5.10
CA GLU A 515 21.40 -4.18 3.70
C GLU A 515 20.07 -3.60 3.16
N THR A 516 19.15 -3.15 4.03
CA THR A 516 17.87 -2.57 3.60
C THR A 516 18.04 -1.16 3.02
N PHE A 517 17.04 -0.69 2.29
CA PHE A 517 17.08 0.64 1.69
C PHE A 517 16.76 1.76 2.69
N LYS A 518 17.17 2.99 2.36
CA LYS A 518 17.13 4.17 3.24
C LYS A 518 15.79 4.36 3.99
N PHE A 519 14.66 4.16 3.30
CA PHE A 519 13.34 4.41 3.88
C PHE A 519 13.04 3.53 5.10
N GLU A 520 13.53 2.28 5.15
CA GLU A 520 13.31 1.36 6.26
C GLU A 520 14.52 1.21 7.20
N ALA A 521 15.63 1.84 6.92
CA ALA A 521 16.87 1.64 7.67
C ALA A 521 16.72 1.83 9.20
N HIS A 522 15.80 2.69 9.63
CA HIS A 522 15.52 2.98 11.04
C HIS A 522 14.12 2.53 11.50
N TYR A 523 13.34 1.88 10.64
CA TYR A 523 12.00 1.41 11.02
C TYR A 523 12.04 0.37 12.13
N TYR A 524 13.09 -0.45 12.16
CA TYR A 524 13.32 -1.47 13.20
C TYR A 524 13.55 -0.87 14.58
N ASP A 525 14.00 0.38 14.67
CA ASP A 525 14.19 1.07 15.96
C ASP A 525 12.86 1.24 16.73
N SER A 526 11.76 1.47 16.04
CA SER A 526 10.43 1.52 16.65
C SER A 526 9.84 0.14 16.91
N LEU A 527 10.02 -0.81 16.01
CA LEU A 527 9.42 -2.15 16.07
C LEU A 527 10.08 -3.06 17.12
N ILE A 528 11.39 -2.93 17.32
CA ILE A 528 12.21 -3.78 18.19
C ILE A 528 12.83 -2.97 19.32
N GLY A 529 13.41 -1.84 18.99
CA GLY A 529 14.15 -0.95 19.84
C GLY A 529 15.46 -0.50 19.20
N PRO A 530 16.05 0.62 19.67
CA PRO A 530 17.23 1.21 19.05
C PRO A 530 18.46 0.29 19.12
N TYR A 531 19.09 0.07 17.96
CA TYR A 531 20.36 -0.66 17.88
C TYR A 531 21.53 0.33 18.06
N PRO A 532 22.60 0.01 18.84
CA PRO A 532 22.87 -1.28 19.49
C PRO A 532 22.34 -1.44 20.94
N ALA A 533 21.61 -0.47 21.48
CA ALA A 533 21.17 -0.51 22.89
C ALA A 533 20.30 -1.75 23.20
N GLU A 534 19.42 -2.13 22.28
CA GLU A 534 18.52 -3.30 22.38
C GLU A 534 19.04 -4.52 21.60
N LYS A 535 20.37 -4.63 21.38
CA LYS A 535 20.97 -5.72 20.59
C LYS A 535 20.50 -7.12 21.02
N TRP A 536 20.23 -7.32 22.30
CA TRP A 536 19.77 -8.60 22.82
C TRP A 536 18.43 -9.06 22.22
N LYS A 537 17.53 -8.10 21.85
CA LYS A 537 16.29 -8.43 21.14
C LYS A 537 16.58 -8.88 19.72
N TYR A 538 17.48 -8.21 19.04
CA TYR A 538 17.91 -8.60 17.68
C TYR A 538 18.51 -10.01 17.66
N ASP A 539 19.31 -10.36 18.68
CA ASP A 539 19.83 -11.72 18.87
C ASP A 539 18.69 -12.72 19.16
N ALA A 540 17.79 -12.40 20.09
CA ALA A 540 16.75 -13.34 20.54
C ALA A 540 15.60 -13.51 19.55
N TRP A 541 15.24 -12.45 18.82
CA TRP A 541 14.06 -12.42 17.94
C TRP A 541 14.38 -12.70 16.46
N SER A 542 15.65 -12.80 16.06
CA SER A 542 16.03 -13.24 14.74
C SER A 542 15.66 -14.71 14.53
N PRO A 543 14.75 -15.07 13.60
CA PRO A 543 14.40 -16.46 13.33
C PRO A 543 15.60 -17.34 13.03
N ILE A 544 16.58 -16.81 12.29
CA ILE A 544 17.77 -17.57 11.87
C ILE A 544 18.59 -18.14 13.05
N GLN A 545 18.59 -17.46 14.20
CA GLN A 545 19.29 -17.92 15.40
C GLN A 545 18.63 -19.16 16.05
N ARG A 546 17.35 -19.37 15.76
CA ARG A 546 16.54 -20.45 16.33
C ARG A 546 15.99 -21.40 15.26
N ILE A 547 16.41 -21.26 14.01
CA ILE A 547 15.89 -21.99 12.84
C ILE A 547 16.01 -23.51 12.98
N ALA A 548 16.93 -24.00 13.85
CA ALA A 548 17.09 -25.42 14.15
C ALA A 548 15.84 -26.07 14.79
N ALA A 549 14.92 -25.27 15.33
CA ALA A 549 13.64 -25.76 15.87
C ALA A 549 12.59 -26.01 14.77
N LEU A 550 12.74 -25.46 13.58
CA LEU A 550 11.81 -25.58 12.47
C LEU A 550 11.74 -27.02 11.96
N ARG A 551 10.52 -27.54 11.78
CA ARG A 551 10.26 -28.91 11.29
C ARG A 551 9.30 -28.93 10.09
N THR A 552 8.50 -27.90 9.92
CA THR A 552 7.42 -27.81 8.93
C THR A 552 7.99 -27.75 7.51
N PRO A 553 7.53 -28.59 6.56
CA PRO A 553 7.89 -28.48 5.15
C PRO A 553 7.61 -27.08 4.61
N MET A 554 8.55 -26.53 3.82
CA MET A 554 8.50 -25.12 3.40
C MET A 554 8.66 -24.96 1.89
N LEU A 555 7.83 -24.11 1.30
CA LEU A 555 8.00 -23.54 -0.02
C LEU A 555 8.49 -22.09 0.15
N LEU A 556 9.74 -21.83 -0.28
CA LEU A 556 10.44 -20.55 -0.10
C LEU A 556 10.64 -19.86 -1.45
N PHE A 557 10.32 -18.56 -1.51
CA PHE A 557 10.45 -17.75 -2.73
C PHE A 557 11.24 -16.47 -2.47
N HIS A 558 12.02 -16.02 -3.47
CA HIS A 558 12.70 -14.72 -3.43
C HIS A 558 12.91 -14.15 -4.83
N GLY A 559 12.91 -12.82 -4.98
CA GLY A 559 13.36 -12.12 -6.18
C GLY A 559 14.86 -11.79 -6.08
N ASP A 560 15.62 -11.96 -7.15
CA ASP A 560 17.08 -11.71 -7.08
C ASP A 560 17.46 -10.22 -7.14
N ALA A 561 16.50 -9.36 -7.47
CA ALA A 561 16.64 -7.90 -7.52
C ALA A 561 15.84 -7.18 -6.40
N ASP A 562 15.62 -7.85 -5.25
CA ASP A 562 14.90 -7.29 -4.11
C ASP A 562 15.76 -6.27 -3.35
N PRO A 563 15.38 -4.96 -3.35
CA PRO A 563 16.14 -3.93 -2.66
C PRO A 563 15.68 -3.72 -1.20
N VAL A 564 14.58 -4.34 -0.78
CA VAL A 564 13.96 -4.17 0.54
C VAL A 564 14.43 -5.25 1.49
N VAL A 565 14.21 -6.52 1.11
CA VAL A 565 14.74 -7.67 1.83
C VAL A 565 15.74 -8.37 0.92
N PRO A 566 17.04 -8.28 1.21
CA PRO A 566 18.07 -8.90 0.39
C PRO A 566 17.91 -10.41 0.30
N ARG A 567 18.22 -10.99 -0.86
CA ARG A 567 18.12 -12.44 -1.09
C ARG A 567 18.95 -13.28 -0.11
N SER A 568 20.02 -12.70 0.43
CA SER A 568 20.86 -13.30 1.49
C SER A 568 20.03 -13.87 2.65
N GLN A 569 18.94 -13.22 3.02
CA GLN A 569 18.01 -13.65 4.06
C GLN A 569 17.41 -15.04 3.76
N SER A 570 16.90 -15.25 2.55
CA SER A 570 16.36 -16.55 2.12
C SER A 570 17.45 -17.58 1.85
N ASP A 571 18.61 -17.18 1.36
CA ASP A 571 19.76 -18.08 1.17
C ASP A 571 20.26 -18.65 2.52
N GLU A 572 20.22 -17.88 3.60
CA GLU A 572 20.52 -18.35 4.97
C GLU A 572 19.47 -19.36 5.47
N ILE A 573 18.18 -19.08 5.26
CA ILE A 573 17.10 -20.01 5.62
C ILE A 573 17.29 -21.33 4.87
N ALA A 574 17.48 -21.30 3.56
CA ALA A 574 17.61 -22.50 2.73
C ALA A 574 18.78 -23.39 3.21
N ARG A 575 19.95 -22.79 3.49
CA ARG A 575 21.11 -23.50 4.06
C ARG A 575 20.79 -24.15 5.40
N ALA A 576 20.06 -23.44 6.28
CA ALA A 576 19.69 -23.97 7.59
C ALA A 576 18.67 -25.10 7.49
N LEU A 577 17.68 -25.00 6.59
CA LEU A 577 16.70 -26.07 6.34
C LEU A 577 17.39 -27.34 5.81
N GLU A 578 18.35 -27.20 4.88
CA GLU A 578 19.13 -28.32 4.36
C GLU A 578 19.94 -29.00 5.46
N GLN A 579 20.67 -28.23 6.29
CA GLN A 579 21.45 -28.74 7.43
C GLN A 579 20.56 -29.50 8.44
N ASN A 580 19.35 -29.01 8.69
CA ASN A 580 18.39 -29.61 9.63
C ASN A 580 17.55 -30.72 8.99
N ARG A 581 17.75 -31.02 7.68
CA ARG A 581 17.00 -32.03 6.92
C ARG A 581 15.47 -31.79 6.93
N VAL A 582 15.06 -30.54 6.95
CA VAL A 582 13.66 -30.14 6.79
C VAL A 582 13.34 -30.18 5.30
N PRO A 583 12.23 -30.82 4.86
CA PRO A 583 11.83 -30.79 3.47
C PRO A 583 11.50 -29.36 3.02
N PHE A 584 12.15 -28.90 1.94
CA PHE A 584 11.86 -27.58 1.38
C PHE A 584 12.05 -27.51 -0.13
N GLN A 585 11.46 -26.50 -0.74
CA GLN A 585 11.75 -26.09 -2.12
C GLN A 585 12.06 -24.59 -2.07
N TYR A 586 13.14 -24.18 -2.71
CA TYR A 586 13.54 -22.78 -2.80
C TYR A 586 13.57 -22.35 -4.26
N GLN A 587 12.79 -21.33 -4.61
CA GLN A 587 12.74 -20.76 -5.95
C GLN A 587 13.14 -19.29 -5.90
N VAL A 588 14.19 -18.95 -6.66
CA VAL A 588 14.60 -17.58 -6.92
C VAL A 588 14.05 -17.16 -8.29
N PHE A 589 13.43 -15.97 -8.36
CA PHE A 589 12.88 -15.42 -9.59
C PHE A 589 13.78 -14.31 -10.14
N PRO A 590 14.38 -14.51 -11.34
CA PRO A 590 15.28 -13.52 -11.94
C PRO A 590 14.56 -12.21 -12.30
N GLY A 591 15.17 -11.07 -11.95
CA GLY A 591 14.68 -9.73 -12.26
C GLY A 591 13.44 -9.30 -11.47
N GLU A 592 12.94 -10.12 -10.52
CA GLU A 592 11.90 -9.72 -9.59
C GLU A 592 12.49 -9.02 -8.36
N GLY A 593 11.77 -8.02 -7.89
CA GLY A 593 12.09 -7.29 -6.66
C GLY A 593 11.27 -7.78 -5.46
N HIS A 594 10.85 -6.84 -4.59
CA HIS A 594 10.01 -7.11 -3.43
C HIS A 594 8.56 -7.33 -3.85
N GLY A 595 8.22 -8.55 -4.29
CA GLY A 595 6.94 -8.95 -4.87
C GLY A 595 7.05 -9.30 -6.36
N TRP A 596 5.99 -9.94 -6.90
CA TRP A 596 5.97 -10.50 -8.24
C TRP A 596 5.28 -9.55 -9.21
N LYS A 597 5.95 -9.20 -10.31
CA LYS A 597 5.46 -8.28 -11.35
C LYS A 597 5.34 -8.97 -12.72
N GLN A 598 6.24 -9.89 -13.02
CA GLN A 598 6.26 -10.60 -14.30
C GLN A 598 5.18 -11.69 -14.31
N SER A 599 4.40 -11.76 -15.38
CA SER A 599 3.30 -12.72 -15.51
C SER A 599 3.77 -14.17 -15.39
N GLU A 600 4.92 -14.49 -15.97
CA GLU A 600 5.50 -15.84 -15.92
C GLU A 600 5.92 -16.25 -14.51
N THR A 601 6.45 -15.30 -13.74
CA THR A 601 6.77 -15.48 -12.32
C THR A 601 5.52 -15.79 -11.51
N ILE A 602 4.47 -14.96 -11.68
CA ILE A 602 3.20 -15.14 -10.96
C ILE A 602 2.57 -16.50 -11.30
N GLU A 603 2.55 -16.87 -12.57
CA GLU A 603 2.02 -18.18 -13.01
C GLU A 603 2.81 -19.35 -12.40
N THR A 604 4.15 -19.27 -12.42
CA THR A 604 5.03 -20.28 -11.82
C THR A 604 4.83 -20.36 -10.30
N TYR A 605 4.72 -19.22 -9.63
CA TYR A 605 4.47 -19.13 -8.19
C TYR A 605 3.20 -19.90 -7.78
N TYR A 606 2.07 -19.65 -8.44
CA TYR A 606 0.83 -20.35 -8.13
C TYR A 606 0.85 -21.84 -8.49
N ARG A 607 1.50 -22.24 -9.59
CA ARG A 607 1.66 -23.66 -9.94
C ARG A 607 2.49 -24.41 -8.90
N MET A 608 3.58 -23.81 -8.44
CA MET A 608 4.41 -24.42 -7.39
C MET A 608 3.65 -24.56 -6.07
N ILE A 609 2.82 -23.59 -5.72
CA ILE A 609 1.96 -23.67 -4.53
C ILE A 609 0.93 -24.80 -4.67
N ASP A 610 0.22 -24.92 -5.79
CA ASP A 610 -0.73 -26.01 -6.01
C ASP A 610 -0.05 -27.38 -5.86
N ASP A 611 1.08 -27.59 -6.54
CA ASP A 611 1.83 -28.85 -6.48
C ASP A 611 2.35 -29.16 -5.06
N PHE A 612 2.77 -28.14 -4.33
CA PHE A 612 3.26 -28.30 -2.96
C PHE A 612 2.12 -28.64 -2.00
N LEU A 613 1.00 -27.92 -2.05
CA LEU A 613 -0.15 -28.17 -1.19
C LEU A 613 -0.78 -29.54 -1.46
N LEU A 614 -0.90 -29.96 -2.70
CA LEU A 614 -1.39 -31.30 -3.04
C LEU A 614 -0.51 -32.39 -2.43
N ARG A 615 0.82 -32.25 -2.51
CA ARG A 615 1.74 -33.23 -1.92
C ARG A 615 1.70 -33.26 -0.40
N GLN A 616 1.65 -32.09 0.26
CA GLN A 616 1.75 -32.02 1.72
C GLN A 616 0.44 -32.28 2.45
N LEU A 617 -0.71 -31.94 1.84
CA LEU A 617 -2.02 -32.02 2.49
C LEU A 617 -2.89 -33.16 1.98
N ILE A 618 -2.82 -33.49 0.70
CA ILE A 618 -3.78 -34.41 0.07
C ILE A 618 -3.19 -35.82 -0.11
N HIS A 619 -1.89 -35.88 -0.44
CA HIS A 619 -1.19 -37.16 -0.73
C HIS A 619 -0.14 -37.50 0.32
N GLY A 620 0.07 -36.66 1.35
CA GLY A 620 1.11 -36.82 2.39
C GLY A 620 0.71 -37.60 3.64
#